data_29b8b8f26e64601bcc5fe4b0f524bca2
#
_entry.id   29b8b8f26e64601bcc5fe4b0f524bca2
#
_cell.length_a   1.000
_cell.length_b   1.000
_cell.length_c   1.000
_cell.angle_alpha   90.00
_cell.angle_beta   90.00
_cell.angle_gamma   90.00
#
_symmetry.space_group_name_H-M   'P 1'
#
loop_
_entity.id
_entity.type
_entity.pdbx_description
1 polymer ?
#
loop_
_entity_poly.entity_id
_entity_poly.type
_entity_poly.pdbx_seq_one_letter_code
_entity_poly.pdbx_strand_id
1 'polypeptide(L)'
;MKKILVTGGTGFIGSHTVVSLLKSGHQVVILDNLCNSSINILPRLKTITGQEIPFYQGDIRDREILRRIFAENRIDSVIHFAGLKAVGESVAEPMKYYDNNVSGSLVLAEEMARAGVFKIVFSSSATVYGDPGKVPYTEDMQPGDTTSPYGTSKSMVERILTDIQKADPRWSVILLRYFNPIGAHESGLIGE
;
A
#
# COMPACT_ATOMS: atom_id res chain seq x y z
N MET A 1 -9.14 19.20 -3.82
CA MET A 1 -8.71 18.58 -2.55
C MET A 1 -9.39 17.23 -2.42
N LYS A 2 -8.66 16.15 -2.10
CA LYS A 2 -9.16 14.79 -1.90
C LYS A 2 -8.71 14.29 -0.54
N LYS A 3 -9.50 13.39 0.08
CA LYS A 3 -9.10 12.71 1.31
C LYS A 3 -8.68 11.28 0.96
N ILE A 4 -7.45 10.93 1.30
CA ILE A 4 -6.79 9.69 0.86
C ILE A 4 -6.45 8.85 2.09
N LEU A 5 -6.90 7.59 2.10
CA LEU A 5 -6.44 6.61 3.07
C LEU A 5 -5.10 6.03 2.57
N VAL A 6 -4.07 6.13 3.40
CA VAL A 6 -2.76 5.52 3.15
C VAL A 6 -2.55 4.38 4.13
N THR A 7 -2.63 3.15 3.66
CA THR A 7 -2.29 1.99 4.47
C THR A 7 -0.78 1.76 4.43
N GLY A 8 -0.16 1.39 5.54
CA GLY A 8 1.30 1.33 5.64
C GLY A 8 1.94 2.73 5.63
N GLY A 9 1.20 3.75 6.06
CA GLY A 9 1.59 5.15 5.96
C GLY A 9 2.72 5.59 6.90
N THR A 10 3.09 4.77 7.88
CA THR A 10 4.25 5.01 8.77
C THR A 10 5.51 4.29 8.30
N GLY A 11 5.42 3.46 7.25
CA GLY A 11 6.58 2.84 6.61
C GLY A 11 7.39 3.83 5.76
N PHE A 12 8.51 3.38 5.18
CA PHE A 12 9.43 4.21 4.40
C PHE A 12 8.73 4.92 3.24
N ILE A 13 8.20 4.17 2.25
CA ILE A 13 7.53 4.75 1.08
C ILE A 13 6.25 5.50 1.51
N GLY A 14 5.48 4.90 2.44
CA GLY A 14 4.24 5.48 2.91
C GLY A 14 4.42 6.87 3.53
N SER A 15 5.39 7.05 4.41
CA SER A 15 5.65 8.33 5.07
C SER A 15 6.06 9.43 4.09
N HIS A 16 6.90 9.12 3.10
CA HIS A 16 7.27 10.07 2.05
C HIS A 16 6.07 10.44 1.18
N THR A 17 5.22 9.45 0.84
CA THR A 17 3.98 9.69 0.10
C THR A 17 3.01 10.58 0.89
N VAL A 18 2.87 10.35 2.19
CA VAL A 18 2.04 11.19 3.07
C VAL A 18 2.51 12.66 3.02
N VAL A 19 3.81 12.91 3.14
CA VAL A 19 4.37 14.27 3.03
C VAL A 19 4.04 14.89 1.67
N SER A 20 4.24 14.15 0.58
CA SER A 20 3.97 14.62 -0.78
C SER A 20 2.49 14.97 -0.98
N LEU A 21 1.57 14.12 -0.51
CA LEU A 21 0.13 14.34 -0.59
C LEU A 21 -0.30 15.59 0.17
N LEU A 22 0.20 15.79 1.39
CA LEU A 22 -0.12 16.95 2.21
C LEU A 22 0.42 18.24 1.59
N LYS A 23 1.67 18.22 1.08
CA LYS A 23 2.26 19.35 0.32
C LYS A 23 1.45 19.67 -0.95
N SER A 24 0.81 18.68 -1.56
CA SER A 24 -0.06 18.86 -2.74
C SER A 24 -1.50 19.28 -2.39
N GLY A 25 -1.79 19.59 -1.12
CA GLY A 25 -3.09 20.07 -0.66
C GLY A 25 -4.16 18.99 -0.50
N HIS A 26 -3.78 17.72 -0.44
CA HIS A 26 -4.68 16.62 -0.11
C HIS A 26 -4.81 16.44 1.41
N GLN A 27 -5.90 15.81 1.85
CA GLN A 27 -6.04 15.32 3.22
C GLN A 27 -5.63 13.84 3.26
N VAL A 28 -4.99 13.42 4.34
CA VAL A 28 -4.52 12.05 4.52
C VAL A 28 -5.06 11.47 5.82
N VAL A 29 -5.42 10.21 5.76
CA VAL A 29 -5.67 9.34 6.92
C VAL A 29 -4.70 8.17 6.83
N ILE A 30 -4.07 7.80 7.93
CA ILE A 30 -3.11 6.68 7.97
C ILE A 30 -3.73 5.50 8.70
N LEU A 31 -3.59 4.30 8.12
CA LEU A 31 -3.78 3.01 8.78
C LEU A 31 -2.46 2.23 8.75
N ASP A 32 -1.97 1.82 9.91
CA ASP A 32 -0.74 1.03 10.03
C ASP A 32 -0.78 0.16 11.30
N ASN A 33 -0.29 -1.08 11.22
CA ASN A 33 -0.24 -1.97 12.38
C ASN A 33 1.10 -1.89 13.15
N LEU A 34 2.04 -1.08 12.64
CA LEU A 34 3.37 -0.84 13.22
C LEU A 34 4.27 -2.09 13.30
N CYS A 35 3.98 -3.17 12.54
CA CYS A 35 4.80 -4.38 12.59
C CYS A 35 6.22 -4.18 11.99
N ASN A 36 6.37 -3.27 11.03
CA ASN A 36 7.64 -2.93 10.37
C ASN A 36 7.92 -1.43 10.34
N SER A 37 7.28 -0.67 11.22
CA SER A 37 7.39 0.78 11.30
C SER A 37 7.32 1.25 12.76
N SER A 38 7.35 2.56 12.98
CA SER A 38 7.31 3.12 14.32
C SER A 38 6.28 4.24 14.44
N ILE A 39 5.58 4.27 15.58
CA ILE A 39 4.68 5.38 15.95
C ILE A 39 5.40 6.75 15.95
N ASN A 40 6.72 6.74 16.17
CA ASN A 40 7.55 7.95 16.17
C ASN A 40 7.63 8.65 14.81
N ILE A 41 7.13 8.03 13.75
CA ILE A 41 7.00 8.68 12.44
C ILE A 41 5.93 9.79 12.48
N LEU A 42 4.86 9.64 13.24
CA LEU A 42 3.77 10.63 13.28
C LEU A 42 4.22 12.03 13.74
N PRO A 43 4.92 12.19 14.87
CA PRO A 43 5.45 13.52 15.25
C PRO A 43 6.47 14.07 14.25
N ARG A 44 7.24 13.22 13.56
CA ARG A 44 8.15 13.65 12.50
C ARG A 44 7.40 14.15 11.28
N LEU A 45 6.34 13.47 10.85
CA LEU A 45 5.45 13.92 9.79
C LEU A 45 4.81 15.27 10.14
N LYS A 46 4.33 15.43 11.38
CA LYS A 46 3.81 16.71 11.88
C LYS A 46 4.86 17.82 11.80
N THR A 47 6.10 17.56 12.20
CA THR A 47 7.20 18.52 12.11
C THR A 47 7.47 18.95 10.66
N ILE A 48 7.46 17.99 9.71
CA ILE A 48 7.72 18.26 8.29
C ILE A 48 6.57 19.03 7.63
N THR A 49 5.32 18.69 7.95
CA THR A 49 4.14 19.16 7.22
C THR A 49 3.38 20.28 7.93
N GLY A 50 3.63 20.47 9.22
CA GLY A 50 2.86 21.40 10.07
C GLY A 50 1.44 20.93 10.39
N GLN A 51 1.07 19.69 10.02
CA GLN A 51 -0.30 19.17 10.12
C GLN A 51 -0.39 17.96 11.04
N GLU A 52 -1.47 17.88 11.81
CA GLU A 52 -1.87 16.63 12.48
C GLU A 52 -2.53 15.70 11.46
N ILE A 53 -2.14 14.43 11.49
CA ILE A 53 -2.63 13.43 10.55
C ILE A 53 -3.46 12.41 11.33
N PRO A 54 -4.76 12.21 11.01
CA PRO A 54 -5.55 11.14 11.59
C PRO A 54 -4.86 9.79 11.40
N PHE A 55 -4.64 9.08 12.49
CA PHE A 55 -3.94 7.81 12.53
C PHE A 55 -4.80 6.76 13.22
N TYR A 56 -4.91 5.61 12.58
CA TYR A 56 -5.55 4.41 13.10
C TYR A 56 -4.49 3.32 13.22
N GLN A 57 -4.23 2.87 14.44
CA GLN A 57 -3.39 1.70 14.63
C GLN A 57 -4.24 0.44 14.44
N GLY A 58 -3.93 -0.35 13.42
CA GLY A 58 -4.68 -1.56 13.12
C GLY A 58 -4.21 -2.28 11.87
N ASP A 59 -4.73 -3.46 11.69
CA ASP A 59 -4.38 -4.35 10.59
C ASP A 59 -5.40 -4.25 9.44
N ILE A 60 -4.93 -4.33 8.20
CA ILE A 60 -5.79 -4.33 7.00
C ILE A 60 -6.71 -5.55 6.91
N ARG A 61 -6.45 -6.61 7.68
CA ARG A 61 -7.30 -7.80 7.81
C ARG A 61 -8.46 -7.59 8.77
N ASP A 62 -8.41 -6.54 9.59
CA ASP A 62 -9.46 -6.18 10.53
C ASP A 62 -10.57 -5.36 9.85
N ARG A 63 -11.70 -6.03 9.58
CA ARG A 63 -12.87 -5.41 8.94
C ARG A 63 -13.50 -4.32 9.79
N GLU A 64 -13.46 -4.42 11.10
CA GLU A 64 -14.09 -3.45 11.99
C GLU A 64 -13.37 -2.12 11.96
N ILE A 65 -12.03 -2.13 12.01
CA ILE A 65 -11.25 -0.90 11.90
C ILE A 65 -11.41 -0.24 10.52
N LEU A 66 -11.44 -1.04 9.44
CA LEU A 66 -11.66 -0.51 8.09
C LEU A 66 -13.04 0.15 7.97
N ARG A 67 -14.11 -0.51 8.44
CA ARG A 67 -15.47 0.06 8.48
C ARG A 67 -15.52 1.35 9.26
N ARG A 68 -14.87 1.39 10.43
CA ARG A 68 -14.79 2.58 11.25
C ARG A 68 -14.08 3.71 10.51
N ILE A 69 -12.94 3.45 9.89
CA ILE A 69 -12.20 4.45 9.10
C ILE A 69 -13.08 5.03 7.98
N PHE A 70 -13.75 4.19 7.20
CA PHE A 70 -14.60 4.65 6.11
C PHE A 70 -15.85 5.37 6.61
N ALA A 71 -16.40 5.01 7.76
CA ALA A 71 -17.56 5.68 8.36
C ALA A 71 -17.19 7.07 8.94
N GLU A 72 -16.05 7.18 9.61
CA GLU A 72 -15.58 8.43 10.23
C GLU A 72 -14.98 9.40 9.23
N ASN A 73 -14.53 8.89 8.06
CA ASN A 73 -13.82 9.68 7.07
C ASN A 73 -14.43 9.53 5.68
N ARG A 74 -14.71 10.66 5.03
CA ARG A 74 -15.14 10.65 3.61
C ARG A 74 -13.93 10.39 2.71
N ILE A 75 -13.51 9.12 2.59
CA ILE A 75 -12.35 8.72 1.79
C ILE A 75 -12.72 8.76 0.30
N ASP A 76 -11.89 9.41 -0.51
CA ASP A 76 -12.04 9.47 -1.98
C ASP A 76 -11.27 8.35 -2.69
N SER A 77 -10.14 7.91 -2.13
CA SER A 77 -9.26 6.89 -2.71
C SER A 77 -8.33 6.29 -1.66
N VAL A 78 -7.74 5.16 -1.99
CA VAL A 78 -6.78 4.45 -1.14
C VAL A 78 -5.43 4.35 -1.86
N ILE A 79 -4.33 4.58 -1.12
CA ILE A 79 -2.99 4.18 -1.53
C ILE A 79 -2.55 3.07 -0.59
N HIS A 80 -2.31 1.90 -1.14
CA HIS A 80 -2.11 0.67 -0.39
C HIS A 80 -0.63 0.26 -0.39
N PHE A 81 0.10 0.65 0.67
CA PHE A 81 1.47 0.23 0.93
C PHE A 81 1.59 -0.90 1.95
N ALA A 82 0.58 -1.09 2.81
CA ALA A 82 0.63 -2.13 3.83
C ALA A 82 0.90 -3.49 3.22
N GLY A 83 1.95 -4.15 3.69
CA GLY A 83 2.35 -5.46 3.21
C GLY A 83 3.73 -5.84 3.74
N LEU A 84 3.93 -7.13 3.98
CA LEU A 84 5.24 -7.70 4.30
C LEU A 84 6.09 -7.72 3.04
N LYS A 85 7.39 -7.36 3.15
CA LYS A 85 8.26 -7.11 1.98
C LYS A 85 9.59 -7.89 1.99
N ALA A 86 9.93 -8.59 3.05
CA ALA A 86 11.21 -9.28 3.17
C ALA A 86 11.19 -10.60 2.39
N VAL A 87 11.95 -10.66 1.29
CA VAL A 87 11.99 -11.82 0.38
C VAL A 87 12.42 -13.08 1.11
N GLY A 88 13.50 -13.02 1.90
CA GLY A 88 14.01 -14.18 2.65
C GLY A 88 13.00 -14.69 3.70
N GLU A 89 12.37 -13.81 4.45
CA GLU A 89 11.31 -14.17 5.39
C GLU A 89 10.11 -14.83 4.68
N SER A 90 9.76 -14.36 3.49
CA SER A 90 8.65 -14.94 2.74
C SER A 90 8.86 -16.41 2.37
N VAL A 91 10.12 -16.81 2.12
CA VAL A 91 10.48 -18.19 1.85
C VAL A 91 10.36 -19.06 3.09
N ALA A 92 10.75 -18.52 4.25
CA ALA A 92 10.65 -19.24 5.53
C ALA A 92 9.19 -19.29 6.07
N GLU A 93 8.40 -18.24 5.84
CA GLU A 93 7.05 -18.08 6.39
C GLU A 93 6.00 -17.75 5.30
N PRO A 94 5.81 -18.58 4.26
CA PRO A 94 4.96 -18.24 3.12
C PRO A 94 3.50 -17.99 3.50
N MET A 95 2.94 -18.75 4.43
CA MET A 95 1.55 -18.59 4.90
C MET A 95 1.30 -17.21 5.48
N LYS A 96 2.24 -16.67 6.25
CA LYS A 96 2.20 -15.32 6.82
C LYS A 96 2.12 -14.26 5.71
N TYR A 97 2.87 -14.45 4.64
CA TYR A 97 2.89 -13.53 3.49
C TYR A 97 1.59 -13.56 2.69
N TYR A 98 1.06 -14.74 2.42
CA TYR A 98 -0.21 -14.84 1.71
C TYR A 98 -1.37 -14.31 2.56
N ASP A 99 -1.42 -14.64 3.84
CA ASP A 99 -2.47 -14.13 4.73
C ASP A 99 -2.40 -12.60 4.84
N ASN A 100 -1.23 -12.04 5.11
CA ASN A 100 -1.10 -10.59 5.25
C ASN A 100 -1.31 -9.86 3.92
N ASN A 101 -0.60 -10.26 2.86
CA ASN A 101 -0.57 -9.48 1.62
C ASN A 101 -1.78 -9.76 0.74
N VAL A 102 -2.21 -11.01 0.60
CA VAL A 102 -3.32 -11.36 -0.29
C VAL A 102 -4.65 -11.23 0.44
N SER A 103 -4.83 -11.93 1.56
CA SER A 103 -6.10 -11.86 2.31
C SER A 103 -6.36 -10.45 2.81
N GLY A 104 -5.33 -9.74 3.31
CA GLY A 104 -5.47 -8.36 3.74
C GLY A 104 -5.89 -7.41 2.62
N SER A 105 -5.33 -7.56 1.42
CA SER A 105 -5.73 -6.75 0.25
C SER A 105 -7.16 -7.05 -0.20
N LEU A 106 -7.59 -8.32 -0.13
CA LEU A 106 -8.98 -8.70 -0.41
C LEU A 106 -9.94 -8.06 0.58
N VAL A 107 -9.66 -8.15 1.87
CA VAL A 107 -10.48 -7.53 2.93
C VAL A 107 -10.57 -6.02 2.72
N LEU A 108 -9.45 -5.36 2.43
CA LEU A 108 -9.44 -3.93 2.13
C LEU A 108 -10.32 -3.60 0.92
N ALA A 109 -10.20 -4.33 -0.20
CA ALA A 109 -10.99 -4.09 -1.40
C ALA A 109 -12.50 -4.30 -1.14
N GLU A 110 -12.88 -5.33 -0.38
CA GLU A 110 -14.27 -5.57 0.00
C GLU A 110 -14.86 -4.42 0.84
N GLU A 111 -14.13 -3.94 1.85
CA GLU A 111 -14.60 -2.85 2.70
C GLU A 111 -14.58 -1.50 1.96
N MET A 112 -13.66 -1.29 1.00
CA MET A 112 -13.70 -0.16 0.06
C MET A 112 -14.97 -0.19 -0.79
N ALA A 113 -15.30 -1.32 -1.41
CA ALA A 113 -16.51 -1.48 -2.23
C ALA A 113 -17.77 -1.21 -1.40
N ARG A 114 -17.84 -1.74 -0.17
CA ARG A 114 -18.95 -1.52 0.77
C ARG A 114 -19.13 -0.04 1.12
N ALA A 115 -18.02 0.69 1.23
CA ALA A 115 -18.00 2.12 1.51
C ALA A 115 -18.22 3.01 0.27
N GLY A 116 -18.31 2.42 -0.93
CA GLY A 116 -18.44 3.17 -2.19
C GLY A 116 -17.14 3.81 -2.66
N VAL A 117 -15.98 3.35 -2.19
CA VAL A 117 -14.65 3.83 -2.57
C VAL A 117 -14.04 2.87 -3.57
N PHE A 118 -13.91 3.31 -4.82
CA PHE A 118 -13.52 2.46 -5.96
C PHE A 118 -12.19 2.88 -6.61
N LYS A 119 -11.37 3.67 -5.91
CA LYS A 119 -10.07 4.13 -6.45
C LYS A 119 -8.95 3.63 -5.56
N ILE A 120 -8.05 2.83 -6.13
CA ILE A 120 -6.91 2.28 -5.41
C ILE A 120 -5.63 2.41 -6.23
N VAL A 121 -4.57 2.85 -5.55
CA VAL A 121 -3.19 2.75 -6.02
C VAL A 121 -2.53 1.66 -5.19
N PHE A 122 -2.08 0.59 -5.82
CA PHE A 122 -1.44 -0.53 -5.16
C PHE A 122 0.08 -0.50 -5.34
N SER A 123 0.78 -0.59 -4.22
CA SER A 123 2.23 -0.78 -4.19
C SER A 123 2.57 -2.23 -4.54
N SER A 124 2.78 -2.47 -5.82
CA SER A 124 3.33 -3.71 -6.32
C SER A 124 4.87 -3.67 -6.30
N SER A 125 5.52 -4.60 -6.97
CA SER A 125 6.96 -4.76 -6.97
C SER A 125 7.45 -5.26 -8.33
N ALA A 126 8.65 -4.87 -8.72
CA ALA A 126 9.32 -5.42 -9.89
C ALA A 126 9.54 -6.96 -9.80
N THR A 127 9.48 -7.53 -8.59
CA THR A 127 9.55 -8.99 -8.40
C THR A 127 8.42 -9.76 -9.10
N VAL A 128 7.33 -9.09 -9.50
CA VAL A 128 6.24 -9.72 -10.28
C VAL A 128 6.67 -10.10 -11.69
N TYR A 129 7.73 -9.49 -12.23
CA TYR A 129 8.27 -9.87 -13.53
C TYR A 129 8.99 -11.22 -13.52
N GLY A 130 9.39 -11.72 -12.33
CA GLY A 130 10.23 -12.91 -12.22
C GLY A 130 11.61 -12.68 -12.87
N ASP A 131 12.04 -13.65 -13.65
CA ASP A 131 13.25 -13.55 -14.50
C ASP A 131 12.85 -13.62 -15.99
N PRO A 132 12.52 -12.49 -16.62
CA PRO A 132 12.08 -12.48 -18.02
C PRO A 132 13.24 -12.64 -19.02
N GLY A 133 14.50 -12.74 -18.57
CA GLY A 133 15.66 -12.87 -19.43
C GLY A 133 15.90 -11.67 -20.36
N LYS A 134 15.15 -10.59 -20.21
CA LYS A 134 15.21 -9.37 -21.05
C LYS A 134 15.16 -8.11 -20.20
N VAL A 135 16.02 -7.18 -20.49
CA VAL A 135 16.09 -5.85 -19.87
C VAL A 135 16.14 -4.76 -20.95
N PRO A 136 15.70 -3.53 -20.70
CA PRO A 136 15.02 -3.07 -19.48
C PRO A 136 13.60 -3.64 -19.37
N TYR A 137 13.08 -3.68 -18.14
CA TYR A 137 11.68 -4.04 -17.90
C TYR A 137 10.76 -2.91 -18.34
N THR A 138 9.62 -3.27 -18.92
CA THR A 138 8.57 -2.35 -19.36
C THR A 138 7.19 -2.81 -18.83
N GLU A 139 6.25 -1.88 -18.77
CA GLU A 139 4.94 -2.12 -18.15
C GLU A 139 4.06 -3.10 -18.93
N ASP A 140 4.31 -3.28 -20.24
CA ASP A 140 3.62 -4.23 -21.11
C ASP A 140 4.11 -5.68 -20.93
N MET A 141 5.24 -5.89 -20.27
CA MET A 141 5.69 -7.23 -19.92
C MET A 141 4.71 -7.90 -18.98
N GLN A 142 4.30 -9.11 -19.34
CA GLN A 142 3.43 -9.92 -18.49
C GLN A 142 4.17 -10.32 -17.21
N PRO A 143 3.45 -10.40 -16.07
CA PRO A 143 4.01 -11.03 -14.89
C PRO A 143 4.52 -12.43 -15.19
N GLY A 144 5.73 -12.72 -14.74
CA GLY A 144 6.39 -14.01 -14.95
C GLY A 144 6.30 -14.95 -13.76
N ASP A 145 7.05 -16.02 -13.82
CA ASP A 145 7.22 -16.94 -12.69
C ASP A 145 8.04 -16.25 -11.60
N THR A 146 7.38 -15.93 -10.52
CA THR A 146 8.00 -15.23 -9.40
C THR A 146 8.93 -16.16 -8.60
N THR A 147 10.04 -15.63 -8.12
CA THR A 147 11.09 -16.41 -7.44
C THR A 147 10.88 -16.50 -5.92
N SER A 148 9.83 -15.92 -5.37
CA SER A 148 9.57 -15.92 -3.93
C SER A 148 8.07 -15.77 -3.61
N PRO A 149 7.61 -16.27 -2.44
CA PRO A 149 6.25 -16.05 -1.97
C PRO A 149 5.87 -14.57 -1.85
N TYR A 150 6.82 -13.69 -1.54
CA TYR A 150 6.58 -12.24 -1.59
C TYR A 150 6.21 -11.79 -3.01
N GLY A 151 7.01 -12.10 -4.01
CA GLY A 151 6.73 -11.75 -5.42
C GLY A 151 5.40 -12.35 -5.87
N THR A 152 5.15 -13.63 -5.55
CA THR A 152 3.89 -14.30 -5.85
C THR A 152 2.70 -13.59 -5.21
N SER A 153 2.79 -13.18 -3.93
CA SER A 153 1.72 -12.46 -3.25
C SER A 153 1.39 -11.13 -3.94
N LYS A 154 2.41 -10.38 -4.40
CA LYS A 154 2.21 -9.15 -5.17
C LYS A 154 1.54 -9.41 -6.52
N SER A 155 2.00 -10.43 -7.26
CA SER A 155 1.41 -10.83 -8.54
C SER A 155 -0.06 -11.26 -8.39
N MET A 156 -0.38 -12.02 -7.34
CA MET A 156 -1.76 -12.40 -7.03
C MET A 156 -2.65 -11.18 -6.77
N VAL A 157 -2.19 -10.19 -5.99
CA VAL A 157 -2.97 -8.98 -5.73
C VAL A 157 -3.15 -8.14 -6.98
N GLU A 158 -2.12 -8.01 -7.85
CA GLU A 158 -2.29 -7.36 -9.17
C GLU A 158 -3.41 -8.02 -9.97
N ARG A 159 -3.41 -9.36 -10.02
CA ARG A 159 -4.43 -10.11 -10.74
C ARG A 159 -5.82 -9.91 -10.15
N ILE A 160 -5.96 -10.00 -8.83
CA ILE A 160 -7.22 -9.79 -8.12
C ILE A 160 -7.79 -8.39 -8.40
N LEU A 161 -6.99 -7.34 -8.24
CA LEU A 161 -7.43 -5.97 -8.48
C LEU A 161 -7.80 -5.73 -9.94
N THR A 162 -7.07 -6.32 -10.88
CA THR A 162 -7.38 -6.27 -12.31
C THR A 162 -8.73 -6.95 -12.62
N ASP A 163 -8.97 -8.11 -12.04
CA ASP A 163 -10.23 -8.83 -12.25
C ASP A 163 -11.42 -8.11 -11.59
N ILE A 164 -11.24 -7.50 -10.42
CA ILE A 164 -12.23 -6.63 -9.76
C ILE A 164 -12.59 -5.44 -10.68
N GLN A 165 -11.58 -4.76 -11.25
CA GLN A 165 -11.81 -3.63 -12.16
C GLN A 165 -12.56 -4.05 -13.43
N LYS A 166 -12.28 -5.24 -13.98
CA LYS A 166 -12.99 -5.79 -15.14
C LYS A 166 -14.45 -6.12 -14.83
N ALA A 167 -14.71 -6.63 -13.63
CA ALA A 167 -16.04 -7.01 -13.19
C ALA A 167 -16.94 -5.80 -12.86
N ASP A 168 -16.36 -4.71 -12.36
CA ASP A 168 -17.08 -3.50 -11.97
C ASP A 168 -16.35 -2.26 -12.47
N PRO A 169 -16.87 -1.58 -13.53
CA PRO A 169 -16.22 -0.43 -14.18
C PRO A 169 -16.14 0.83 -13.29
N ARG A 170 -16.74 0.83 -12.10
CA ARG A 170 -16.55 1.91 -11.13
C ARG A 170 -15.13 1.91 -10.56
N TRP A 171 -14.44 0.75 -10.53
CA TRP A 171 -13.09 0.65 -10.04
C TRP A 171 -12.09 1.31 -10.98
N SER A 172 -11.17 2.04 -10.36
CA SER A 172 -9.97 2.61 -10.98
C SER A 172 -8.75 2.11 -10.22
N VAL A 173 -8.01 1.20 -10.81
CA VAL A 173 -6.85 0.54 -10.22
C VAL A 173 -5.59 1.03 -10.89
N ILE A 174 -4.61 1.45 -10.11
CA ILE A 174 -3.25 1.77 -10.56
C ILE A 174 -2.29 0.82 -9.83
N LEU A 175 -1.45 0.14 -10.59
CA LEU A 175 -0.45 -0.79 -10.09
C LEU A 175 0.94 -0.15 -10.24
N LEU A 176 1.65 0.09 -9.13
CA LEU A 176 3.00 0.67 -9.15
C LEU A 176 4.03 -0.42 -8.85
N ARG A 177 4.76 -0.86 -9.87
CA ARG A 177 5.81 -1.89 -9.74
C ARG A 177 7.12 -1.25 -9.33
N TYR A 178 7.32 -1.09 -8.03
CA TYR A 178 8.55 -0.53 -7.49
C TYR A 178 9.74 -1.45 -7.70
N PHE A 179 10.87 -0.87 -8.10
CA PHE A 179 12.20 -1.48 -7.94
C PHE A 179 12.69 -1.23 -6.51
N ASN A 180 13.96 -0.87 -6.32
CA ASN A 180 14.51 -0.59 -5.00
C ASN A 180 14.48 0.93 -4.74
N PRO A 181 13.45 1.47 -4.07
CA PRO A 181 13.45 2.87 -3.70
C PRO A 181 14.54 3.13 -2.66
N ILE A 182 15.29 4.22 -2.85
CA ILE A 182 16.35 4.67 -1.96
C ILE A 182 16.17 6.15 -1.64
N GLY A 183 16.68 6.57 -0.51
CA GLY A 183 16.76 7.99 -0.15
C GLY A 183 16.12 8.31 1.19
N ALA A 184 16.26 9.57 1.57
CA ALA A 184 15.68 10.14 2.75
C ALA A 184 15.09 11.53 2.44
N HIS A 185 14.18 12.00 3.26
CA HIS A 185 13.65 13.35 3.16
C HIS A 185 14.74 14.37 3.54
N GLU A 186 14.78 15.52 2.87
CA GLU A 186 15.76 16.59 3.07
C GLU A 186 15.89 17.05 4.54
N SER A 187 14.82 16.89 5.33
CA SER A 187 14.84 17.19 6.77
C SER A 187 15.66 16.20 7.61
N GLY A 188 16.04 15.04 7.07
CA GLY A 188 16.66 13.96 7.83
C GLY A 188 15.74 13.25 8.84
N LEU A 189 14.44 13.59 8.88
CA LEU A 189 13.51 13.05 9.88
C LEU A 189 12.84 11.73 9.46
N ILE A 190 12.70 11.49 8.15
CA ILE A 190 12.16 10.26 7.58
C ILE A 190 13.08 9.72 6.47
N GLY A 191 13.18 8.42 6.36
CA GLY A 191 14.02 7.68 5.42
C GLY A 191 13.94 6.19 5.69
N GLU A 192 14.71 5.41 4.94
CA GLU A 192 14.87 3.98 5.18
C GLU A 192 15.85 3.73 6.35
#